data_ea05070f6b4fcfaf4b2bb69f158cbf49
#
_entry.id   ea05070f6b4fcfaf4b2bb69f158cbf49
#
_cell.length_a   1.000
_cell.length_b   1.000
_cell.length_c   1.000
_cell.angle_alpha   90.00
_cell.angle_beta   90.00
_cell.angle_gamma   90.00
#
_symmetry.space_group_name_H-M   'P 1'
#
loop_
_entity.id
_entity.type
_entity.pdbx_description
1 polymer ?
#
loop_
_entity_poly.entity_id
_entity_poly.type
_entity_poly.pdbx_seq_one_letter_code
_entity_poly.pdbx_strand_id
1 'polypeptide(L)'
;MRVVSLLPSATEMLFALGIEPVGVSHECDYPPEAADLPAVNSSRIDATANSGEIDDQVQDAIDDGGVYEIDRETLAALDPDVIVSQGICDVCAVEDTEIREAVADLGLDAEVITSDPHSLADMLDDLERLGRRLDRPDRAASVRADLEARIEAITAQTPDSGPRVAVLDWLDPVMV
;
A
#
# COMPACT_ATOMS: atom_id res chain seq x y z
N MET A 1 -10.47 17.38 -1.46
CA MET A 1 -9.40 16.68 -0.70
C MET A 1 -8.58 15.92 -1.73
N ARG A 2 -7.30 16.18 -1.80
CA ARG A 2 -6.33 15.58 -2.71
C ARG A 2 -5.61 14.47 -1.93
N VAL A 3 -5.77 13.23 -2.35
CA VAL A 3 -5.21 12.07 -1.65
C VAL A 3 -4.12 11.43 -2.50
N VAL A 4 -2.96 11.17 -1.92
CA VAL A 4 -1.89 10.33 -2.51
C VAL A 4 -1.89 8.99 -1.79
N SER A 5 -1.75 7.89 -2.52
CA SER A 5 -1.67 6.53 -1.98
C SER A 5 -0.33 5.90 -2.33
N LEU A 6 0.42 5.48 -1.31
CA LEU A 6 1.76 4.92 -1.46
C LEU A 6 1.81 3.39 -1.36
N LEU A 7 0.64 2.73 -1.44
CA LEU A 7 0.57 1.27 -1.46
C LEU A 7 -0.66 0.76 -2.22
N PRO A 8 -0.57 -0.38 -2.92
CA PRO A 8 -1.67 -0.92 -3.72
C PRO A 8 -2.96 -1.14 -2.93
N SER A 9 -2.90 -1.76 -1.75
CA SER A 9 -4.09 -2.05 -0.94
C SER A 9 -4.84 -0.79 -0.51
N ALA A 10 -4.14 0.30 -0.16
CA ALA A 10 -4.80 1.57 0.15
C ALA A 10 -5.40 2.22 -1.10
N THR A 11 -4.75 2.10 -2.26
CA THR A 11 -5.29 2.56 -3.53
C THR A 11 -6.62 1.87 -3.82
N GLU A 12 -6.68 0.54 -3.68
CA GLU A 12 -7.92 -0.23 -3.84
C GLU A 12 -9.01 0.18 -2.84
N MET A 13 -8.65 0.40 -1.58
CA MET A 13 -9.57 0.90 -0.55
C MET A 13 -10.12 2.30 -0.91
N LEU A 14 -9.29 3.21 -1.38
CA LEU A 14 -9.71 4.54 -1.82
C LEU A 14 -10.72 4.47 -2.96
N PHE A 15 -10.45 3.69 -4.00
CA PHE A 15 -11.40 3.48 -5.09
C PHE A 15 -12.70 2.82 -4.60
N ALA A 16 -12.63 1.84 -3.69
CA ALA A 16 -13.81 1.24 -3.07
C ALA A 16 -14.65 2.26 -2.29
N LEU A 17 -14.01 3.25 -1.67
CA LEU A 17 -14.61 4.38 -0.99
C LEU A 17 -15.17 5.45 -1.95
N GLY A 18 -14.94 5.32 -3.26
CA GLY A 18 -15.32 6.30 -4.28
C GLY A 18 -14.42 7.54 -4.27
N ILE A 19 -13.16 7.35 -3.90
CA ILE A 19 -12.12 8.38 -3.91
C ILE A 19 -11.06 7.98 -4.94
N GLU A 20 -10.89 8.81 -5.96
CA GLU A 20 -9.79 8.67 -6.90
C GLU A 20 -8.58 9.44 -6.38
N PRO A 21 -7.43 8.78 -6.09
CA PRO A 21 -6.24 9.47 -5.64
C PRO A 21 -5.67 10.35 -6.76
N VAL A 22 -4.94 11.41 -6.38
CA VAL A 22 -4.27 12.30 -7.35
C VAL A 22 -2.87 11.81 -7.73
N GLY A 23 -2.34 10.84 -7.01
CA GLY A 23 -1.07 10.17 -7.26
C GLY A 23 -0.99 8.87 -6.48
N VAL A 24 -0.22 7.92 -6.98
CA VAL A 24 -0.14 6.55 -6.45
C VAL A 24 1.31 6.06 -6.39
N SER A 25 1.55 4.92 -5.73
CA SER A 25 2.81 4.19 -5.87
C SER A 25 2.91 3.58 -7.27
N HIS A 26 4.12 3.46 -7.81
CA HIS A 26 4.38 2.82 -9.10
C HIS A 26 3.92 1.35 -9.16
N GLU A 27 3.66 0.71 -8.01
CA GLU A 27 3.13 -0.65 -7.91
C GLU A 27 1.59 -0.71 -7.98
N CYS A 28 0.90 0.44 -8.06
CA CYS A 28 -0.56 0.49 -8.07
C CYS A 28 -1.10 0.28 -9.49
N ASP A 29 -1.62 -0.90 -9.77
CA ASP A 29 -2.14 -1.31 -11.07
C ASP A 29 -3.65 -1.66 -11.05
N TYR A 30 -4.28 -1.64 -9.88
CA TYR A 30 -5.70 -1.93 -9.72
C TYR A 30 -6.42 -0.89 -8.84
N PRO A 31 -7.67 -0.47 -9.21
CA PRO A 31 -8.32 -0.80 -10.49
C PRO A 31 -7.52 -0.24 -11.68
N PRO A 32 -7.80 -0.65 -12.93
CA PRO A 32 -6.98 -0.29 -14.10
C PRO A 32 -6.71 1.21 -14.24
N GLU A 33 -7.64 2.05 -13.77
CA GLU A 33 -7.51 3.51 -13.76
C GLU A 33 -6.36 4.00 -12.86
N ALA A 34 -5.95 3.21 -11.87
CA ALA A 34 -4.83 3.56 -10.99
C ALA A 34 -3.49 3.61 -11.74
N ALA A 35 -3.31 2.74 -12.74
CA ALA A 35 -2.09 2.68 -13.54
C ALA A 35 -1.86 3.95 -14.41
N ASP A 36 -2.91 4.73 -14.66
CA ASP A 36 -2.83 5.97 -15.44
C ASP A 36 -2.51 7.20 -14.57
N LEU A 37 -2.48 7.06 -13.25
CA LEU A 37 -2.22 8.15 -12.32
C LEU A 37 -0.71 8.41 -12.17
N PRO A 38 -0.31 9.65 -11.78
CA PRO A 38 1.09 9.97 -11.52
C PRO A 38 1.69 9.06 -10.45
N ALA A 39 2.79 8.37 -10.76
CA ALA A 39 3.57 7.65 -9.76
C ALA A 39 4.41 8.62 -8.93
N VAL A 40 4.33 8.53 -7.62
CA VAL A 40 5.06 9.40 -6.68
C VAL A 40 6.29 8.74 -6.05
N ASN A 41 6.59 7.52 -6.47
CA ASN A 41 7.79 6.81 -6.09
C ASN A 41 8.25 5.89 -7.22
N SER A 42 9.47 5.38 -7.11
CA SER A 42 10.04 4.36 -8.01
C SER A 42 10.85 3.34 -7.23
N SER A 43 11.09 2.16 -7.82
CA SER A 43 12.01 1.17 -7.25
C SER A 43 13.45 1.50 -7.59
N ARG A 44 14.35 1.28 -6.61
CA ARG A 44 15.80 1.30 -6.82
C ARG A 44 16.35 -0.04 -7.30
N ILE A 45 15.49 -1.07 -7.31
CA ILE A 45 15.86 -2.44 -7.65
C ILE A 45 15.63 -2.70 -9.14
N ASP A 46 16.61 -3.30 -9.81
CA ASP A 46 16.47 -3.79 -11.18
C ASP A 46 15.70 -5.14 -11.18
N ALA A 47 14.39 -5.06 -11.40
CA ALA A 47 13.52 -6.22 -11.46
C ALA A 47 13.82 -7.20 -12.62
N THR A 48 14.75 -6.84 -13.55
CA THR A 48 15.17 -7.71 -14.67
C THR A 48 16.37 -8.58 -14.32
N ALA A 49 17.00 -8.34 -13.17
CA ALA A 49 18.11 -9.13 -12.66
C ALA A 49 17.65 -10.53 -12.21
N ASN A 50 18.61 -11.44 -11.98
CA ASN A 50 18.26 -12.75 -11.39
C ASN A 50 17.98 -12.64 -9.88
N SER A 51 17.33 -13.65 -9.30
CA SER A 51 16.85 -13.62 -7.91
C SER A 51 17.95 -13.32 -6.88
N GLY A 52 19.18 -13.89 -7.07
CA GLY A 52 20.29 -13.63 -6.16
C GLY A 52 20.79 -12.20 -6.27
N GLU A 53 20.87 -11.64 -7.48
CA GLU A 53 21.25 -10.23 -7.70
C GLU A 53 20.19 -9.27 -7.15
N ILE A 54 18.89 -9.63 -7.23
CA ILE A 54 17.82 -8.84 -6.62
C ILE A 54 17.97 -8.86 -5.09
N ASP A 55 18.23 -10.03 -4.50
CA ASP A 55 18.43 -10.15 -3.04
C ASP A 55 19.61 -9.28 -2.57
N ASP A 56 20.76 -9.34 -3.29
CA ASP A 56 21.93 -8.49 -3.01
C ASP A 56 21.57 -6.98 -3.09
N GLN A 57 20.84 -6.56 -4.13
CA GLN A 57 20.40 -5.17 -4.29
C GLN A 57 19.46 -4.73 -3.15
N VAL A 58 18.55 -5.61 -2.72
CA VAL A 58 17.63 -5.32 -1.60
C VAL A 58 18.41 -5.15 -0.30
N GLN A 59 19.40 -6.02 -0.01
CA GLN A 59 20.23 -5.89 1.18
C GLN A 59 21.03 -4.58 1.17
N ASP A 60 21.63 -4.22 0.04
CA ASP A 60 22.36 -2.97 -0.12
C ASP A 60 21.44 -1.74 0.03
N ALA A 61 20.23 -1.80 -0.52
CA ALA A 61 19.25 -0.71 -0.47
C ALA A 61 18.72 -0.47 0.95
N ILE A 62 18.51 -1.52 1.74
CA ILE A 62 18.08 -1.40 3.15
C ILE A 62 19.09 -0.58 3.96
N ASP A 63 20.39 -0.79 3.72
CA ASP A 63 21.45 -0.06 4.40
C ASP A 63 21.55 1.42 3.92
N ASP A 64 21.01 1.74 2.73
CA ASP A 64 21.08 3.07 2.08
C ASP A 64 19.70 3.78 1.97
N GLY A 65 18.79 3.52 2.91
CA GLY A 65 17.53 4.25 3.04
C GLY A 65 16.33 3.64 2.33
N GLY A 66 16.36 2.32 2.04
CA GLY A 66 15.22 1.59 1.53
C GLY A 66 15.23 1.34 0.02
N VAL A 67 14.36 0.42 -0.40
CA VAL A 67 14.29 -0.07 -1.80
C VAL A 67 13.51 0.86 -2.74
N TYR A 68 12.84 1.87 -2.19
CA TYR A 68 12.05 2.83 -2.95
C TYR A 68 12.57 4.26 -2.78
N GLU A 69 12.29 5.10 -3.75
CA GLU A 69 12.65 6.51 -3.76
C GLU A 69 11.41 7.36 -4.03
N ILE A 70 11.18 8.41 -3.22
CA ILE A 70 10.07 9.34 -3.41
C ILE A 70 10.44 10.34 -4.52
N ASP A 71 9.56 10.46 -5.52
CA ASP A 71 9.59 11.59 -6.47
C ASP A 71 9.06 12.85 -5.79
N ARG A 72 9.97 13.60 -5.17
CA ARG A 72 9.66 14.83 -4.43
C ARG A 72 9.10 15.94 -5.34
N GLU A 73 9.49 15.98 -6.62
CA GLU A 73 8.98 16.96 -7.57
C GLU A 73 7.51 16.67 -7.89
N THR A 74 7.19 15.43 -8.21
CA THR A 74 5.81 14.99 -8.44
C THR A 74 4.95 15.17 -7.20
N LEU A 75 5.44 14.76 -6.01
CA LEU A 75 4.71 14.92 -4.76
C LEU A 75 4.39 16.39 -4.46
N ALA A 76 5.37 17.29 -4.65
CA ALA A 76 5.16 18.73 -4.47
C ALA A 76 4.16 19.31 -5.47
N ALA A 77 4.22 18.89 -6.75
CA ALA A 77 3.29 19.34 -7.78
C ALA A 77 1.85 18.87 -7.52
N LEU A 78 1.70 17.70 -6.92
CA LEU A 78 0.40 17.16 -6.53
C LEU A 78 -0.21 17.87 -5.32
N ASP A 79 0.58 18.51 -4.45
CA ASP A 79 0.13 19.27 -3.28
C ASP A 79 -1.02 18.55 -2.53
N PRO A 80 -0.77 17.35 -1.96
CA PRO A 80 -1.81 16.54 -1.34
C PRO A 80 -2.26 17.10 0.00
N ASP A 81 -3.55 16.91 0.32
CA ASP A 81 -4.10 17.13 1.68
C ASP A 81 -3.83 15.92 2.59
N VAL A 82 -3.78 14.71 1.98
CA VAL A 82 -3.61 13.44 2.70
C VAL A 82 -2.68 12.52 1.91
N ILE A 83 -1.78 11.85 2.61
CA ILE A 83 -0.94 10.78 2.08
C ILE A 83 -1.23 9.51 2.88
N VAL A 84 -1.61 8.42 2.20
CA VAL A 84 -1.79 7.11 2.84
C VAL A 84 -0.54 6.28 2.61
N SER A 85 0.13 5.92 3.70
CA SER A 85 1.35 5.11 3.74
C SER A 85 1.12 3.77 4.43
N GLN A 86 2.16 2.95 4.54
CA GLN A 86 2.13 1.68 5.27
C GLN A 86 3.18 1.65 6.38
N GLY A 87 2.91 0.81 7.42
CA GLY A 87 3.82 0.56 8.55
C GLY A 87 4.21 -0.91 8.72
N ILE A 88 3.82 -1.79 7.78
CA ILE A 88 3.97 -3.25 7.95
C ILE A 88 5.39 -3.72 7.65
N CYS A 89 6.04 -3.14 6.65
CA CYS A 89 7.27 -3.67 6.08
C CYS A 89 8.15 -2.53 5.56
N ASP A 90 9.38 -2.48 6.03
CA ASP A 90 10.35 -1.47 5.63
C ASP A 90 10.92 -1.70 4.21
N VAL A 91 10.62 -2.86 3.61
CA VAL A 91 11.07 -3.26 2.26
C VAL A 91 9.98 -3.15 1.20
N CYS A 92 8.68 -3.24 1.61
CA CYS A 92 7.57 -3.39 0.66
C CYS A 92 6.96 -2.08 0.17
N ALA A 93 7.31 -0.95 0.76
CA ALA A 93 6.92 0.40 0.35
C ALA A 93 7.86 1.43 0.99
N VAL A 94 7.68 2.70 0.63
CA VAL A 94 8.42 3.80 1.25
C VAL A 94 8.13 3.87 2.74
N GLU A 95 9.17 4.00 3.56
CA GLU A 95 9.04 4.12 5.02
C GLU A 95 8.24 5.36 5.42
N ASP A 96 7.41 5.23 6.46
CA ASP A 96 6.60 6.33 7.01
C ASP A 96 7.48 7.53 7.44
N THR A 97 8.67 7.25 7.95
CA THR A 97 9.65 8.28 8.36
C THR A 97 10.12 9.10 7.15
N GLU A 98 10.48 8.46 6.05
CA GLU A 98 10.92 9.13 4.81
C GLU A 98 9.81 10.00 4.22
N ILE A 99 8.56 9.50 4.26
CA ILE A 99 7.40 10.26 3.79
C ILE A 99 7.20 11.53 4.62
N ARG A 100 7.28 11.43 5.96
CA ARG A 100 7.13 12.58 6.86
C ARG A 100 8.25 13.60 6.69
N GLU A 101 9.48 13.13 6.47
CA GLU A 101 10.61 13.99 6.14
C GLU A 101 10.39 14.70 4.80
N ALA A 102 9.94 14.00 3.76
CA ALA A 102 9.63 14.60 2.48
C ALA A 102 8.54 15.67 2.58
N VAL A 103 7.45 15.40 3.33
CA VAL A 103 6.37 16.37 3.60
C VAL A 103 6.92 17.63 4.30
N ALA A 104 7.77 17.45 5.32
CA ALA A 104 8.36 18.56 6.06
C ALA A 104 9.32 19.38 5.20
N ASP A 105 10.21 18.74 4.45
CA ASP A 105 11.20 19.38 3.58
C ASP A 105 10.57 20.18 2.44
N LEU A 106 9.45 19.66 1.89
CA LEU A 106 8.69 20.31 0.83
C LEU A 106 7.73 21.38 1.36
N GLY A 107 7.54 21.47 2.70
CA GLY A 107 6.63 22.41 3.32
C GLY A 107 5.16 22.15 3.00
N LEU A 108 4.78 20.90 2.75
CA LEU A 108 3.41 20.49 2.47
C LEU A 108 2.59 20.44 3.76
N ASP A 109 1.32 20.85 3.68
CA ASP A 109 0.34 20.73 4.78
C ASP A 109 -0.49 19.44 4.62
N ALA A 110 0.22 18.31 4.47
CA ALA A 110 -0.37 16.99 4.23
C ALA A 110 -0.44 16.16 5.51
N GLU A 111 -1.62 15.59 5.79
CA GLU A 111 -1.74 14.57 6.83
C GLU A 111 -1.22 13.22 6.32
N VAL A 112 -0.32 12.58 7.06
CA VAL A 112 0.15 11.22 6.75
C VAL A 112 -0.63 10.21 7.60
N ILE A 113 -1.37 9.32 6.93
CA ILE A 113 -2.15 8.23 7.54
C ILE A 113 -1.43 6.92 7.28
N THR A 114 -0.89 6.30 8.31
CA THR A 114 -0.19 5.01 8.21
C THR A 114 -1.18 3.86 8.33
N SER A 115 -1.17 2.93 7.38
CA SER A 115 -1.91 1.66 7.38
C SER A 115 -0.98 0.55 7.86
N ASP A 116 -1.39 -0.21 8.87
CA ASP A 116 -0.57 -1.25 9.51
C ASP A 116 -1.42 -2.49 9.89
N PRO A 117 -2.16 -3.10 8.94
CA PRO A 117 -2.98 -4.27 9.21
C PRO A 117 -2.13 -5.55 9.29
N HIS A 118 -2.28 -6.32 10.37
CA HIS A 118 -1.64 -7.63 10.57
C HIS A 118 -2.62 -8.80 10.42
N SER A 119 -3.89 -8.50 10.14
CA SER A 119 -4.94 -9.48 9.91
C SER A 119 -5.98 -8.97 8.94
N LEU A 120 -6.83 -9.88 8.45
CA LEU A 120 -7.98 -9.50 7.62
C LEU A 120 -8.96 -8.60 8.39
N ALA A 121 -9.11 -8.80 9.70
CA ALA A 121 -9.93 -7.93 10.54
C ALA A 121 -9.35 -6.51 10.62
N ASP A 122 -8.03 -6.38 10.80
CA ASP A 122 -7.36 -5.09 10.84
C ASP A 122 -7.51 -4.34 9.51
N MET A 123 -7.45 -5.06 8.37
CA MET A 123 -7.66 -4.48 7.04
C MET A 123 -9.09 -3.91 6.90
N LEU A 124 -10.10 -4.61 7.43
CA LEU A 124 -11.48 -4.11 7.44
C LEU A 124 -11.63 -2.90 8.38
N ASP A 125 -10.94 -2.88 9.50
CA ASP A 125 -10.92 -1.76 10.42
C ASP A 125 -10.19 -0.54 9.82
N ASP A 126 -9.13 -0.76 9.05
CA ASP A 126 -8.44 0.30 8.29
C ASP A 126 -9.33 0.91 7.22
N LEU A 127 -10.09 0.11 6.47
CA LEU A 127 -11.07 0.62 5.51
C LEU A 127 -12.07 1.58 6.17
N GLU A 128 -12.60 1.22 7.35
CA GLU A 128 -13.50 2.11 8.11
C GLU A 128 -12.76 3.35 8.64
N ARG A 129 -11.52 3.20 9.11
CA ARG A 129 -10.70 4.32 9.59
C ARG A 129 -10.45 5.32 8.47
N LEU A 130 -10.04 4.85 7.29
CA LEU A 130 -9.87 5.68 6.09
C LEU A 130 -11.20 6.34 5.69
N GLY A 131 -12.30 5.58 5.67
CA GLY A 131 -13.63 6.13 5.37
C GLY A 131 -14.04 7.27 6.30
N ARG A 132 -13.79 7.15 7.60
CA ARG A 132 -14.05 8.23 8.56
C ARG A 132 -13.15 9.46 8.34
N ARG A 133 -11.85 9.23 8.08
CA ARG A 133 -10.88 10.34 7.87
C ARG A 133 -11.11 11.09 6.56
N LEU A 134 -11.63 10.41 5.55
CA LEU A 134 -11.83 10.95 4.21
C LEU A 134 -13.31 11.32 3.92
N ASP A 135 -14.12 11.44 4.97
CA ASP A 135 -15.56 11.83 4.90
C ASP A 135 -16.41 10.88 4.01
N ARG A 136 -16.16 9.57 4.17
CA ARG A 136 -16.89 8.49 3.49
C ARG A 136 -17.36 7.37 4.46
N PRO A 137 -17.84 7.66 5.67
CA PRO A 137 -18.13 6.63 6.66
C PRO A 137 -19.23 5.66 6.23
N ASP A 138 -20.30 6.14 5.58
CA ASP A 138 -21.41 5.29 5.12
C ASP A 138 -20.98 4.35 4.00
N ARG A 139 -20.11 4.85 3.10
CA ARG A 139 -19.55 4.02 2.02
C ARG A 139 -18.62 2.95 2.59
N ALA A 140 -17.78 3.30 3.55
CA ALA A 140 -16.91 2.34 4.22
C ALA A 140 -17.69 1.23 4.93
N ALA A 141 -18.75 1.57 5.65
CA ALA A 141 -19.62 0.60 6.29
C ALA A 141 -20.29 -0.36 5.27
N SER A 142 -20.75 0.17 4.14
CA SER A 142 -21.33 -0.65 3.06
C SER A 142 -20.31 -1.60 2.45
N VAL A 143 -19.11 -1.11 2.12
CA VAL A 143 -18.03 -1.93 1.54
C VAL A 143 -17.59 -3.01 2.52
N ARG A 144 -17.43 -2.67 3.81
CA ARG A 144 -17.10 -3.62 4.86
C ARG A 144 -18.14 -4.74 4.94
N ALA A 145 -19.42 -4.41 4.98
CA ALA A 145 -20.50 -5.40 5.05
C ALA A 145 -20.48 -6.37 3.84
N ASP A 146 -20.22 -5.85 2.64
CA ASP A 146 -20.11 -6.67 1.42
C ASP A 146 -18.90 -7.62 1.49
N LEU A 147 -17.77 -7.14 2.01
CA LEU A 147 -16.56 -7.95 2.20
C LEU A 147 -16.75 -9.03 3.27
N GLU A 148 -17.35 -8.68 4.41
CA GLU A 148 -17.66 -9.64 5.47
C GLU A 148 -18.58 -10.75 4.97
N ALA A 149 -19.63 -10.41 4.20
CA ALA A 149 -20.51 -11.40 3.60
C ALA A 149 -19.79 -12.36 2.63
N ARG A 150 -18.80 -11.86 1.86
CA ARG A 150 -17.96 -12.69 0.99
C ARG A 150 -17.05 -13.61 1.81
N ILE A 151 -16.45 -13.12 2.88
CA ILE A 151 -15.61 -13.91 3.79
C ILE A 151 -16.43 -15.03 4.44
N GLU A 152 -17.64 -14.73 4.95
CA GLU A 152 -18.54 -15.72 5.52
C GLU A 152 -18.94 -16.80 4.52
N ALA A 153 -19.24 -16.41 3.27
CA ALA A 153 -19.62 -17.35 2.22
C ALA A 153 -18.48 -18.31 1.86
N ILE A 154 -17.24 -17.84 1.87
CA ILE A 154 -16.04 -18.66 1.63
C ILE A 154 -15.80 -19.59 2.83
N THR A 155 -15.84 -19.03 4.04
CA THR A 155 -15.62 -19.79 5.29
C THR A 155 -16.63 -20.92 5.42
N ALA A 156 -17.91 -20.68 5.09
CA ALA A 156 -18.97 -21.70 5.13
C ALA A 156 -18.75 -22.86 4.13
N GLN A 157 -17.93 -22.66 3.11
CA GLN A 157 -17.61 -23.66 2.10
C GLN A 157 -16.22 -24.33 2.33
N THR A 158 -15.45 -23.79 3.27
CA THR A 158 -14.12 -24.31 3.60
C THR A 158 -14.25 -25.55 4.47
N PRO A 159 -13.65 -26.71 4.08
CA PRO A 159 -13.69 -27.92 4.89
C PRO A 159 -12.87 -27.76 6.17
N ASP A 160 -13.28 -28.44 7.24
CA ASP A 160 -12.56 -28.47 8.54
C ASP A 160 -11.15 -29.03 8.47
N SER A 161 -10.80 -29.72 7.39
CA SER A 161 -9.48 -30.30 7.17
C SER A 161 -9.05 -30.18 5.71
N GLY A 162 -7.76 -29.95 5.50
CA GLY A 162 -7.18 -29.80 4.16
C GLY A 162 -5.74 -30.34 4.11
N PRO A 163 -5.10 -30.27 2.94
CA PRO A 163 -3.71 -30.65 2.80
C PRO A 163 -2.80 -29.68 3.61
N ARG A 164 -1.65 -30.18 4.02
CA ARG A 164 -0.58 -29.31 4.51
C ARG A 164 0.06 -28.64 3.30
N VAL A 165 0.15 -27.32 3.35
CA VAL A 165 0.69 -26.48 2.27
C VAL A 165 1.88 -25.70 2.80
N ALA A 166 2.96 -25.60 2.03
CA ALA A 166 4.02 -24.61 2.22
C ALA A 166 3.87 -23.55 1.13
N VAL A 167 3.92 -22.29 1.54
CA VAL A 167 3.99 -21.15 0.63
C VAL A 167 5.42 -20.67 0.65
N LEU A 168 6.03 -20.57 -0.54
CA LEU A 168 7.39 -20.03 -0.70
C LEU A 168 7.26 -18.62 -1.23
N ASP A 169 7.75 -17.65 -0.48
CA ASP A 169 7.70 -16.24 -0.86
C ASP A 169 8.81 -15.91 -1.85
N TRP A 170 10.01 -16.46 -1.64
CA TRP A 170 11.17 -16.29 -2.50
C TRP A 170 11.92 -17.61 -2.66
N LEU A 171 12.58 -17.82 -3.81
CA LEU A 171 13.19 -19.12 -4.14
C LEU A 171 14.72 -19.14 -4.09
N ASP A 172 15.37 -17.98 -4.11
CA ASP A 172 16.82 -17.87 -4.06
C ASP A 172 17.25 -16.54 -3.41
N PRO A 173 17.57 -16.55 -2.11
CA PRO A 173 17.45 -17.66 -1.15
C PRO A 173 16.00 -18.09 -0.89
N VAL A 174 15.78 -19.31 -0.42
CA VAL A 174 14.43 -19.79 -0.08
C VAL A 174 13.91 -19.12 1.18
N MET A 175 12.79 -18.40 1.05
CA MET A 175 12.05 -17.79 2.18
C MET A 175 10.62 -18.38 2.27
N VAL A 176 10.12 -18.52 3.50
CA VAL A 176 8.80 -19.10 3.82
C VAL A 176 8.09 -18.26 4.89
#